data_72df9ac4179f676bf2740367916b8c4a
#
_entry.id   72df9ac4179f676bf2740367916b8c4a
#
_cell.length_a   1.000
_cell.length_b   1.000
_cell.length_c   1.000
_cell.angle_alpha   90.00
_cell.angle_beta   90.00
_cell.angle_gamma   90.00
#
_symmetry.space_group_name_H-M   'P 1'
#
loop_
_entity.id
_entity.type
_entity.pdbx_description
1 polymer ?
#
loop_
_entity_poly.entity_id
_entity_poly.type
_entity_poly.pdbx_seq_one_letter_code
_entity_poly.pdbx_strand_id
1 'polypeptide(L)'
;MKIGIVCSANNAIDADFFVLTEELAVWAAQHGHEIVFGGVNQGLMECVAKAAKSAGGHTIGVVPSIVEETGRTSQYNDRVLTCNNLNERKQLMLDESDVFIALPGGVGTLDEVFTVAASYTIGYHHKRVVLYNMKGFWDSTIAMLDDMQQRGVIRGRWRDYIMVADSLADVEHIVGRLTEE
;
A
#
# COMPACT_ATOMS: atom_id res chain seq x y z
N MET A 1 -11.66 6.08 -5.95
CA MET A 1 -11.38 5.23 -4.77
C MET A 1 -10.27 5.86 -3.93
N LYS A 2 -10.18 5.48 -2.67
CA LYS A 2 -9.03 5.75 -1.81
C LYS A 2 -8.10 4.53 -1.81
N ILE A 3 -6.89 4.70 -2.29
CA ILE A 3 -5.89 3.63 -2.43
C ILE A 3 -4.90 3.73 -1.28
N GLY A 4 -4.90 2.74 -0.38
CA GLY A 4 -3.89 2.59 0.66
C GLY A 4 -2.58 2.10 0.06
N ILE A 5 -1.50 2.86 0.20
CA ILE A 5 -0.17 2.43 -0.27
C ILE A 5 0.72 2.13 0.91
N VAL A 6 1.22 0.89 0.96
CA VAL A 6 2.16 0.42 1.95
C VAL A 6 3.49 0.08 1.29
N CYS A 7 4.59 0.63 1.81
CA CYS A 7 5.88 0.57 1.13
C CYS A 7 7.06 0.88 2.06
N SER A 8 8.27 0.75 1.52
CA SER A 8 9.51 1.07 2.24
C SER A 8 9.70 2.57 2.48
N ALA A 9 10.14 2.92 3.69
CA ALA A 9 10.66 4.24 4.02
C ALA A 9 12.18 4.35 3.83
N ASN A 10 12.85 3.33 3.24
CA ASN A 10 14.29 3.34 3.05
C ASN A 10 14.66 4.01 1.73
N ASN A 11 15.60 4.97 1.77
CA ASN A 11 16.10 5.64 0.58
C ASN A 11 17.16 4.81 -0.18
N ALA A 12 17.81 3.84 0.50
CA ALA A 12 18.90 3.04 -0.06
C ALA A 12 18.38 1.70 -0.63
N ILE A 13 17.45 1.79 -1.58
CA ILE A 13 16.88 0.64 -2.29
C ILE A 13 17.05 0.82 -3.80
N ASP A 14 16.69 -0.19 -4.60
CA ASP A 14 16.80 -0.15 -6.06
C ASP A 14 16.09 1.09 -6.63
N ALA A 15 16.80 1.84 -7.48
CA ALA A 15 16.29 3.08 -8.09
C ALA A 15 15.06 2.85 -8.97
N ASP A 16 14.95 1.68 -9.60
CA ASP A 16 13.81 1.34 -10.44
C ASP A 16 12.50 1.28 -9.63
N PHE A 17 12.55 0.96 -8.33
CA PHE A 17 11.36 1.00 -7.47
C PHE A 17 10.80 2.41 -7.33
N PHE A 18 11.66 3.43 -7.31
CA PHE A 18 11.19 4.83 -7.30
C PHE A 18 10.51 5.22 -8.60
N VAL A 19 11.07 4.81 -9.75
CA VAL A 19 10.49 5.09 -11.08
C VAL A 19 9.09 4.47 -11.18
N LEU A 20 8.97 3.17 -10.88
CA LEU A 20 7.68 2.47 -10.95
C LEU A 20 6.65 2.99 -9.91
N THR A 21 7.14 3.47 -8.76
CA THR A 21 6.30 4.12 -7.75
C THR A 21 5.77 5.46 -8.22
N GLU A 22 6.61 6.26 -8.88
CA GLU A 22 6.21 7.54 -9.48
C GLU A 22 5.13 7.34 -10.55
N GLU A 23 5.33 6.38 -11.46
CA GLU A 23 4.34 6.02 -12.49
C GLU A 23 2.99 5.64 -11.88
N LEU A 24 2.98 4.78 -10.85
CA LEU A 24 1.76 4.39 -10.13
C LEU A 24 1.06 5.59 -9.49
N ALA A 25 1.81 6.46 -8.81
CA ALA A 25 1.24 7.60 -8.10
C ALA A 25 0.67 8.65 -9.08
N VAL A 26 1.33 8.88 -10.20
CA VAL A 26 0.85 9.74 -11.28
C VAL A 26 -0.43 9.17 -11.89
N TRP A 27 -0.44 7.86 -12.20
CA TRP A 27 -1.64 7.19 -12.68
C TRP A 27 -2.82 7.34 -11.72
N ALA A 28 -2.63 7.06 -10.43
CA ALA A 28 -3.67 7.17 -9.42
C ALA A 28 -4.25 8.59 -9.36
N ALA A 29 -3.40 9.61 -9.37
CA ALA A 29 -3.80 11.01 -9.37
C ALA A 29 -4.61 11.39 -10.61
N GLN A 30 -4.13 10.99 -11.81
CA GLN A 30 -4.79 11.29 -13.09
C GLN A 30 -6.16 10.63 -13.24
N HIS A 31 -6.39 9.49 -12.55
CA HIS A 31 -7.68 8.80 -12.53
C HIS A 31 -8.57 9.18 -11.34
N GLY A 32 -8.22 10.24 -10.61
CA GLY A 32 -9.03 10.79 -9.51
C GLY A 32 -9.07 9.90 -8.27
N HIS A 33 -8.06 9.05 -8.07
CA HIS A 33 -7.90 8.29 -6.84
C HIS A 33 -7.18 9.13 -5.79
N GLU A 34 -7.63 9.04 -4.53
CA GLU A 34 -6.89 9.58 -3.39
C GLU A 34 -5.90 8.53 -2.87
N ILE A 35 -4.73 8.96 -2.44
CA ILE A 35 -3.71 8.07 -1.88
C ILE A 35 -3.68 8.20 -0.36
N VAL A 36 -3.85 7.08 0.34
CA VAL A 36 -3.66 6.95 1.79
C VAL A 36 -2.34 6.23 2.03
N PHE A 37 -1.44 6.80 2.81
CA PHE A 37 -0.12 6.20 3.03
C PHE A 37 0.47 6.56 4.39
N GLY A 38 1.68 6.08 4.69
CA GLY A 38 2.32 6.30 5.98
C GLY A 38 2.75 7.73 6.31
N GLY A 39 2.60 8.67 5.38
CA GLY A 39 2.79 10.11 5.60
C GLY A 39 4.21 10.59 5.86
N VAL A 40 5.23 9.73 5.70
CA VAL A 40 6.64 10.00 6.06
C VAL A 40 7.43 10.52 4.86
N ASN A 41 8.35 11.46 5.11
CA ASN A 41 9.20 12.10 4.09
C ASN A 41 10.44 11.27 3.71
N GLN A 42 10.29 9.95 3.56
CA GLN A 42 11.40 9.03 3.28
C GLN A 42 10.98 7.90 2.32
N GLY A 43 11.94 7.41 1.55
CA GLY A 43 11.81 6.24 0.69
C GLY A 43 10.68 6.36 -0.33
N LEU A 44 10.03 5.25 -0.59
CA LEU A 44 8.90 5.20 -1.51
C LEU A 44 7.67 5.98 -1.01
N MET A 45 7.54 6.20 0.30
CA MET A 45 6.44 7.00 0.86
C MET A 45 6.51 8.45 0.36
N GLU A 46 7.69 9.08 0.43
CA GLU A 46 7.88 10.44 -0.08
C GLU A 46 7.76 10.50 -1.60
N CYS A 47 8.25 9.48 -2.30
CA CYS A 47 8.11 9.36 -3.76
C CYS A 47 6.63 9.37 -4.18
N VAL A 48 5.81 8.54 -3.53
CA VAL A 48 4.35 8.48 -3.75
C VAL A 48 3.70 9.85 -3.56
N ALA A 49 3.96 10.49 -2.42
CA ALA A 49 3.32 11.75 -2.07
C ALA A 49 3.70 12.87 -3.04
N LYS A 50 4.99 12.97 -3.35
CA LYS A 50 5.52 13.99 -4.27
C LYS A 50 4.98 13.80 -5.69
N ALA A 51 4.97 12.57 -6.20
CA ALA A 51 4.51 12.26 -7.55
C ALA A 51 3.00 12.51 -7.69
N ALA A 52 2.19 12.03 -6.75
CA ALA A 52 0.75 12.27 -6.73
C ALA A 52 0.44 13.77 -6.71
N LYS A 53 1.12 14.53 -5.85
CA LYS A 53 0.94 15.99 -5.74
C LYS A 53 1.30 16.70 -7.03
N SER A 54 2.41 16.31 -7.65
CA SER A 54 2.86 16.90 -8.94
C SER A 54 1.87 16.64 -10.09
N ALA A 55 1.10 15.57 -10.00
CA ALA A 55 0.05 15.21 -10.97
C ALA A 55 -1.35 15.76 -10.59
N GLY A 56 -1.46 16.61 -9.56
CA GLY A 56 -2.72 17.20 -9.10
C GLY A 56 -3.59 16.30 -8.23
N GLY A 57 -3.02 15.20 -7.72
CA GLY A 57 -3.70 14.26 -6.83
C GLY A 57 -3.77 14.73 -5.39
N HIS A 58 -4.54 13.99 -4.59
CA HIS A 58 -4.72 14.20 -3.16
C HIS A 58 -4.13 13.07 -2.33
N THR A 59 -3.48 13.44 -1.21
CA THR A 59 -2.79 12.49 -0.33
C THR A 59 -3.22 12.65 1.12
N ILE A 60 -3.40 11.52 1.79
CA ILE A 60 -3.72 11.42 3.22
C ILE A 60 -2.59 10.65 3.89
N GLY A 61 -1.82 11.33 4.73
CA GLY A 61 -0.77 10.71 5.53
C GLY A 61 -1.27 10.25 6.89
N VAL A 62 -1.04 8.99 7.26
CA VAL A 62 -1.34 8.47 8.60
C VAL A 62 -0.04 8.38 9.40
N VAL A 63 0.18 9.35 10.27
CA VAL A 63 1.49 9.62 10.90
C VAL A 63 1.44 9.38 12.41
N PRO A 64 2.31 8.52 12.96
CA PRO A 64 2.48 8.45 14.41
C PRO A 64 2.99 9.78 14.99
N SER A 65 2.46 10.20 16.15
CA SER A 65 2.84 11.45 16.82
C SER A 65 4.36 11.58 17.02
N ILE A 66 5.03 10.48 17.36
CA ILE A 66 6.49 10.46 17.50
C ILE A 66 7.24 10.76 16.19
N VAL A 67 6.65 10.44 15.04
CA VAL A 67 7.23 10.76 13.72
C VAL A 67 7.01 12.23 13.40
N GLU A 68 5.84 12.76 13.71
CA GLU A 68 5.50 14.18 13.56
C GLU A 68 6.41 15.06 14.41
N GLU A 69 6.61 14.72 15.69
CA GLU A 69 7.50 15.41 16.63
C GLU A 69 8.96 15.47 16.13
N THR A 70 9.40 14.48 15.37
CA THR A 70 10.76 14.44 14.79
C THR A 70 10.89 15.15 13.44
N GLY A 71 9.83 15.81 12.95
CA GLY A 71 9.83 16.55 11.68
C GLY A 71 9.95 15.65 10.44
N ARG A 72 9.58 14.38 10.54
CA ARG A 72 9.66 13.41 9.42
C ARG A 72 8.36 13.27 8.65
N THR A 73 7.38 14.12 8.88
CA THR A 73 6.13 14.15 8.11
C THR A 73 6.38 14.74 6.73
N SER A 74 5.85 14.11 5.69
CA SER A 74 5.93 14.63 4.33
C SER A 74 5.18 15.96 4.19
N GLN A 75 5.81 16.93 3.54
CA GLN A 75 5.18 18.21 3.21
C GLN A 75 4.12 18.12 2.09
N TYR A 76 4.06 16.99 1.42
CA TYR A 76 3.12 16.73 0.31
C TYR A 76 1.80 16.12 0.79
N ASN A 77 1.60 15.91 2.10
CA ASN A 77 0.31 15.52 2.65
C ASN A 77 -0.71 16.65 2.51
N ASP A 78 -1.85 16.40 1.88
CA ASP A 78 -2.99 17.33 1.90
C ASP A 78 -3.76 17.24 3.22
N ARG A 79 -3.81 16.04 3.81
CA ARG A 79 -4.41 15.78 5.12
C ARG A 79 -3.49 14.88 5.92
N VAL A 80 -3.32 15.18 7.20
CA VAL A 80 -2.58 14.33 8.15
C VAL A 80 -3.54 13.79 9.20
N LEU A 81 -3.50 12.48 9.40
CA LEU A 81 -4.17 11.79 10.50
C LEU A 81 -3.10 11.34 11.49
N THR A 82 -3.05 11.97 12.63
CA THR A 82 -2.10 11.62 13.70
C THR A 82 -2.63 10.44 14.51
N CYS A 83 -1.75 9.51 14.85
CA CYS A 83 -2.05 8.33 15.66
C CYS A 83 -1.02 8.15 16.78
N ASN A 84 -1.40 7.43 17.85
CA ASN A 84 -0.56 7.27 19.03
C ASN A 84 0.36 6.03 18.95
N ASN A 85 0.01 5.05 18.13
CA ASN A 85 0.74 3.79 18.00
C ASN A 85 0.50 3.12 16.64
N LEU A 86 1.27 2.06 16.36
CA LEU A 86 1.17 1.34 15.09
C LEU A 86 -0.16 0.61 14.87
N ASN A 87 -0.85 0.18 15.93
CA ASN A 87 -2.15 -0.48 15.77
C ASN A 87 -3.23 0.52 15.36
N GLU A 88 -3.27 1.68 16.01
CA GLU A 88 -4.15 2.79 15.62
C GLU A 88 -3.85 3.26 14.20
N ARG A 89 -2.57 3.34 13.82
CA ARG A 89 -2.16 3.68 12.45
C ARG A 89 -2.73 2.72 11.42
N LYS A 90 -2.57 1.41 11.64
CA LYS A 90 -3.10 0.38 10.74
C LYS A 90 -4.62 0.46 10.64
N GLN A 91 -5.31 0.71 11.76
CA GLN A 91 -6.76 0.87 11.76
C GLN A 91 -7.19 2.09 10.96
N LEU A 92 -6.56 3.25 11.17
CA LEU A 92 -6.85 4.47 10.41
C LEU A 92 -6.59 4.29 8.90
N MET A 93 -5.48 3.64 8.54
CA MET A 93 -5.21 3.33 7.13
C MET A 93 -6.28 2.39 6.56
N LEU A 94 -6.71 1.40 7.34
CA LEU A 94 -7.76 0.49 6.93
C LEU A 94 -9.10 1.22 6.74
N ASP A 95 -9.47 2.08 7.67
CA ASP A 95 -10.75 2.81 7.62
C ASP A 95 -10.81 3.77 6.43
N GLU A 96 -9.70 4.44 6.13
CA GLU A 96 -9.62 5.44 5.07
C GLU A 96 -9.43 4.85 3.66
N SER A 97 -9.06 3.58 3.51
CA SER A 97 -8.73 2.98 2.20
C SER A 97 -9.82 2.03 1.71
N ASP A 98 -10.06 1.98 0.40
CA ASP A 98 -10.96 1.02 -0.26
C ASP A 98 -10.21 -0.24 -0.69
N VAL A 99 -8.97 -0.09 -1.14
CA VAL A 99 -8.06 -1.14 -1.60
C VAL A 99 -6.64 -0.79 -1.16
N PHE A 100 -5.78 -1.79 -1.01
CA PHE A 100 -4.37 -1.60 -0.69
C PHE A 100 -3.47 -2.02 -1.85
N ILE A 101 -2.41 -1.25 -2.09
CA ILE A 101 -1.32 -1.63 -2.99
C ILE A 101 -0.04 -1.68 -2.17
N ALA A 102 0.60 -2.86 -2.16
CA ALA A 102 1.88 -3.08 -1.51
C ALA A 102 3.01 -2.98 -2.52
N LEU A 103 3.84 -1.96 -2.37
CA LEU A 103 5.08 -1.78 -3.11
C LEU A 103 6.23 -2.46 -2.36
N PRO A 104 7.44 -2.55 -2.94
CA PRO A 104 8.59 -3.09 -2.24
C PRO A 104 8.78 -2.50 -0.85
N GLY A 105 8.90 -3.37 0.14
CA GLY A 105 9.03 -2.95 1.53
C GLY A 105 9.46 -4.07 2.47
N GLY A 106 9.78 -3.73 3.68
CA GLY A 106 10.28 -4.66 4.69
C GLY A 106 9.19 -5.20 5.62
N VAL A 107 9.61 -5.53 6.85
CA VAL A 107 8.74 -6.12 7.89
C VAL A 107 7.50 -5.26 8.18
N GLY A 108 7.64 -3.94 8.22
CA GLY A 108 6.49 -3.03 8.44
C GLY A 108 5.44 -3.14 7.33
N THR A 109 5.89 -3.23 6.08
CA THR A 109 5.01 -3.41 4.92
C THR A 109 4.31 -4.77 4.96
N LEU A 110 5.02 -5.84 5.32
CA LEU A 110 4.44 -7.17 5.50
C LEU A 110 3.41 -7.18 6.65
N ASP A 111 3.68 -6.51 7.78
CA ASP A 111 2.73 -6.37 8.88
C ASP A 111 1.43 -5.68 8.43
N GLU A 112 1.52 -4.62 7.64
CA GLU A 112 0.36 -3.93 7.07
C GLU A 112 -0.41 -4.83 6.10
N VAL A 113 0.27 -5.50 5.15
CA VAL A 113 -0.31 -6.45 4.19
C VAL A 113 -1.07 -7.57 4.91
N PHE A 114 -0.42 -8.22 5.88
CA PHE A 114 -1.04 -9.34 6.58
C PHE A 114 -2.11 -8.91 7.58
N THR A 115 -2.05 -7.69 8.13
CA THR A 115 -3.14 -7.11 8.92
C THR A 115 -4.43 -6.99 8.10
N VAL A 116 -4.35 -6.44 6.88
CA VAL A 116 -5.49 -6.32 5.97
C VAL A 116 -5.97 -7.73 5.56
N ALA A 117 -5.07 -8.60 5.12
CA ALA A 117 -5.40 -9.94 4.68
C ALA A 117 -6.06 -10.79 5.78
N ALA A 118 -5.51 -10.78 7.00
CA ALA A 118 -6.07 -11.52 8.13
C ALA A 118 -7.47 -11.03 8.51
N SER A 119 -7.68 -9.71 8.54
CA SER A 119 -8.98 -9.11 8.84
C SER A 119 -10.04 -9.44 7.78
N TYR A 120 -9.64 -9.56 6.50
CA TYR A 120 -10.51 -10.04 5.43
C TYR A 120 -10.97 -11.48 5.70
N THR A 121 -10.06 -12.39 6.08
CA THR A 121 -10.38 -13.82 6.25
C THR A 121 -11.39 -14.11 7.35
N ILE A 122 -11.54 -13.20 8.31
CA ILE A 122 -12.52 -13.31 9.40
C ILE A 122 -13.77 -12.44 9.18
N GLY A 123 -13.86 -11.77 8.01
CA GLY A 123 -15.05 -11.03 7.59
C GLY A 123 -15.22 -9.65 8.20
N TYR A 124 -14.17 -9.02 8.73
CA TYR A 124 -14.26 -7.64 9.24
C TYR A 124 -14.46 -6.62 8.11
N HIS A 125 -13.98 -6.92 6.92
CA HIS A 125 -14.12 -6.13 5.72
C HIS A 125 -13.90 -6.98 4.46
N HIS A 126 -14.10 -6.38 3.28
CA HIS A 126 -13.84 -7.03 1.98
C HIS A 126 -12.74 -6.33 1.16
N LYS A 127 -11.95 -5.47 1.81
CA LYS A 127 -10.86 -4.74 1.15
C LYS A 127 -9.71 -5.71 0.83
N ARG A 128 -9.17 -5.59 -0.37
CA ARG A 128 -8.11 -6.49 -0.88
C ARG A 128 -6.77 -5.80 -0.88
N VAL A 129 -5.72 -6.60 -0.94
CA VAL A 129 -4.33 -6.13 -1.13
C VAL A 129 -3.87 -6.55 -2.52
N VAL A 130 -3.24 -5.63 -3.25
CA VAL A 130 -2.55 -5.90 -4.50
C VAL A 130 -1.04 -5.84 -4.23
N LEU A 131 -0.34 -6.94 -4.36
CA LEU A 131 1.12 -6.95 -4.38
C LEU A 131 1.57 -6.45 -5.76
N TYR A 132 2.08 -5.23 -5.84
CA TYR A 132 2.71 -4.75 -7.06
C TYR A 132 4.12 -5.34 -7.13
N ASN A 133 4.25 -6.42 -7.90
CA ASN A 133 5.42 -7.29 -7.95
C ASN A 133 6.54 -6.70 -8.83
N MET A 134 6.94 -5.47 -8.50
CA MET A 134 7.99 -4.74 -9.20
C MET A 134 9.27 -5.57 -9.27
N LYS A 135 9.71 -5.93 -10.49
CA LYS A 135 10.94 -6.72 -10.72
C LYS A 135 10.98 -8.06 -9.96
N GLY A 136 9.83 -8.68 -9.69
CA GLY A 136 9.76 -9.94 -8.95
C GLY A 136 10.03 -9.80 -7.44
N PHE A 137 9.92 -8.59 -6.88
CA PHE A 137 10.20 -8.35 -5.46
C PHE A 137 9.38 -9.24 -4.52
N TRP A 138 8.14 -9.51 -4.86
CA TRP A 138 7.22 -10.32 -4.05
C TRP A 138 7.26 -11.83 -4.35
N ASP A 139 8.11 -12.32 -5.29
CA ASP A 139 8.14 -13.72 -5.70
C ASP A 139 8.31 -14.68 -4.51
N SER A 140 9.19 -14.36 -3.56
CA SER A 140 9.40 -15.19 -2.36
C SER A 140 8.18 -15.20 -1.43
N THR A 141 7.46 -14.08 -1.33
CA THR A 141 6.23 -13.99 -0.53
C THR A 141 5.10 -14.77 -1.19
N ILE A 142 4.98 -14.69 -2.50
CA ILE A 142 4.02 -15.45 -3.31
C ILE A 142 4.28 -16.95 -3.16
N ALA A 143 5.55 -17.39 -3.29
CA ALA A 143 5.93 -18.78 -3.12
C ALA A 143 5.63 -19.29 -1.69
N MET A 144 5.85 -18.48 -0.67
CA MET A 144 5.49 -18.80 0.71
C MET A 144 3.98 -18.99 0.87
N LEU A 145 3.17 -18.10 0.31
CA LEU A 145 1.70 -18.19 0.37
C LEU A 145 1.19 -19.42 -0.39
N ASP A 146 1.78 -19.74 -1.54
CA ASP A 146 1.44 -20.93 -2.31
C ASP A 146 1.79 -22.23 -1.56
N ASP A 147 2.96 -22.30 -0.88
CA ASP A 147 3.33 -23.44 -0.03
C ASP A 147 2.38 -23.59 1.15
N MET A 148 2.03 -22.51 1.83
CA MET A 148 1.04 -22.52 2.91
C MET A 148 -0.34 -23.00 2.45
N GLN A 149 -0.76 -22.57 1.25
CA GLN A 149 -2.00 -23.04 0.64
C GLN A 149 -1.98 -24.55 0.37
N GLN A 150 -0.87 -25.05 -0.22
CA GLN A 150 -0.70 -26.49 -0.51
C GLN A 150 -0.69 -27.34 0.75
N ARG A 151 -0.11 -26.83 1.84
CA ARG A 151 -0.12 -27.49 3.18
C ARG A 151 -1.48 -27.42 3.89
N GLY A 152 -2.45 -26.72 3.31
CA GLY A 152 -3.81 -26.64 3.87
C GLY A 152 -3.95 -25.74 5.11
N VAL A 153 -2.96 -24.90 5.44
CA VAL A 153 -3.05 -23.98 6.59
C VAL A 153 -3.79 -22.67 6.26
N ILE A 154 -3.99 -22.36 4.99
CA ILE A 154 -4.81 -21.24 4.51
C ILE A 154 -6.21 -21.75 4.17
N ARG A 155 -7.25 -21.15 4.77
CA ARG A 155 -8.65 -21.41 4.43
C ARG A 155 -9.03 -20.67 3.14
N GLY A 156 -9.67 -21.38 2.20
CA GLY A 156 -10.03 -20.81 0.91
C GLY A 156 -8.81 -20.62 0.01
N ARG A 157 -8.80 -19.57 -0.78
CA ARG A 157 -7.68 -19.24 -1.67
C ARG A 157 -7.11 -17.89 -1.26
N TRP A 158 -5.81 -17.81 -0.98
CA TRP A 158 -5.18 -16.56 -0.61
C TRP A 158 -5.29 -15.48 -1.72
N ARG A 159 -5.38 -15.90 -2.98
CA ARG A 159 -5.56 -14.99 -4.14
C ARG A 159 -6.94 -14.31 -4.18
N ASP A 160 -7.88 -14.70 -3.32
CA ASP A 160 -9.18 -14.02 -3.21
C ASP A 160 -9.06 -12.68 -2.46
N TYR A 161 -8.02 -12.51 -1.64
CA TYR A 161 -7.80 -11.30 -0.82
C TYR A 161 -6.41 -10.67 -0.94
N ILE A 162 -5.41 -11.39 -1.46
CA ILE A 162 -4.12 -10.84 -1.89
C ILE A 162 -3.98 -11.12 -3.39
N MET A 163 -4.06 -10.09 -4.19
CA MET A 163 -3.92 -10.16 -5.65
C MET A 163 -2.47 -9.83 -6.03
N VAL A 164 -2.04 -10.23 -7.22
CA VAL A 164 -0.70 -9.96 -7.74
C VAL A 164 -0.81 -9.18 -9.04
N ALA A 165 -0.01 -8.14 -9.18
CA ALA A 165 0.13 -7.33 -10.38
C ALA A 165 1.62 -7.24 -10.74
N ASP A 166 2.01 -7.70 -11.91
CA ASP A 166 3.40 -7.67 -12.38
C ASP A 166 3.73 -6.39 -13.16
N SER A 167 2.71 -5.61 -13.50
CA SER A 167 2.83 -4.35 -14.23
C SER A 167 1.84 -3.30 -13.73
N LEU A 168 2.06 -2.02 -14.10
CA LEU A 168 1.09 -0.97 -13.83
C LEU A 168 -0.26 -1.27 -14.51
N ALA A 169 -0.25 -1.80 -15.73
CA ALA A 169 -1.47 -2.19 -16.44
C ALA A 169 -2.29 -3.25 -15.68
N ASP A 170 -1.62 -4.19 -14.99
CA ASP A 170 -2.31 -5.16 -14.13
C ASP A 170 -2.93 -4.47 -12.91
N VAL A 171 -2.21 -3.51 -12.29
CA VAL A 171 -2.77 -2.70 -11.19
C VAL A 171 -4.02 -1.95 -11.65
N GLU A 172 -3.94 -1.27 -12.80
CA GLU A 172 -5.07 -0.55 -13.40
C GLU A 172 -6.28 -1.45 -13.62
N HIS A 173 -6.06 -2.62 -14.22
CA HIS A 173 -7.12 -3.60 -14.46
C HIS A 173 -7.76 -4.09 -13.16
N ILE A 174 -6.94 -4.42 -12.14
CA ILE A 174 -7.45 -4.90 -10.85
C ILE A 174 -8.25 -3.81 -10.15
N VAL A 175 -7.71 -2.59 -10.04
CA VAL A 175 -8.40 -1.47 -9.38
C VAL A 175 -9.69 -1.09 -10.11
N GLY A 176 -9.67 -1.10 -11.45
CA GLY A 176 -10.85 -0.85 -12.27
C GLY A 176 -11.99 -1.83 -11.96
N ARG A 177 -11.70 -3.12 -11.90
CA ARG A 177 -12.68 -4.16 -11.53
C ARG A 177 -13.23 -3.97 -10.11
N LEU A 178 -12.38 -3.61 -9.15
CA LEU A 178 -12.82 -3.37 -7.75
C LEU A 178 -13.67 -2.11 -7.59
N THR A 179 -13.63 -1.21 -8.56
CA THR A 179 -14.49 -0.02 -8.58
C THR A 179 -15.92 -0.35 -9.01
N GLU A 180 -16.11 -1.45 -9.74
CA GLU A 180 -17.40 -1.90 -10.28
C GLU A 180 -18.16 -2.88 -9.35
N GLU A 181 -17.47 -3.45 -8.33
CA GLU A 181 -18.07 -4.31 -7.29
C GLU A 181 -18.76 -3.50 -6.19
#